data_d9e1c5274a74d894bc42cfaac5124b9b
#
_entry.id   d9e1c5274a74d894bc42cfaac5124b9b
#
_cell.length_a   1.000
_cell.length_b   1.000
_cell.length_c   1.000
_cell.angle_alpha   90.00
_cell.angle_beta   90.00
_cell.angle_gamma   90.00
#
_symmetry.space_group_name_H-M   'P 1'
#
loop_
_entity.id
_entity.type
_entity.pdbx_description
1 polymer ?
#
loop_
_entity_poly.entity_id
_entity_poly.type
_entity_poly.pdbx_seq_one_letter_code
_entity_poly.pdbx_strand_id
1 'polypeptide(L)'
;MIPEGTRFLLPPEARLKAEVVGKLQHLFRRHGYEPVELPALELYDPDHPLAERAFKLVDKTGEVLALRSEFTTLLAKLLRAHLGEGAHRFQYAGPL
;
A
#
# COMPACT_ATOMS: atom_id res chain seq x y z
N MET A 1 1.57 -9.62 22.85
CA MET A 1 1.23 -10.68 21.91
C MET A 1 0.85 -10.10 20.57
N ILE A 2 1.53 -10.56 19.54
CA ILE A 2 1.34 -10.07 18.18
C ILE A 2 1.22 -11.26 17.24
N PRO A 3 0.57 -11.10 16.10
CA PRO A 3 0.46 -12.18 15.11
C PRO A 3 1.82 -12.65 14.62
N GLU A 4 1.89 -13.91 14.25
CA GLU A 4 3.09 -14.48 13.66
C GLU A 4 3.48 -13.71 12.38
N GLY A 5 4.77 -13.49 12.20
CA GLY A 5 5.28 -12.75 11.06
C GLY A 5 5.26 -11.24 11.25
N THR A 6 4.78 -10.75 12.40
CA THR A 6 4.78 -9.33 12.72
C THR A 6 5.77 -9.04 13.84
N ARG A 7 6.18 -7.79 13.96
CA ARG A 7 7.04 -7.36 15.03
C ARG A 7 6.85 -5.88 15.34
N PHE A 8 7.19 -5.50 16.53
CA PHE A 8 7.32 -4.09 16.86
C PHE A 8 8.64 -3.55 16.31
N LEU A 9 8.59 -2.34 15.84
CA LEU A 9 9.80 -1.61 15.49
C LEU A 9 9.91 -0.45 16.46
N LEU A 10 10.92 -0.51 17.32
CA LEU A 10 11.13 0.43 18.40
C LEU A 10 12.38 1.27 18.17
N PRO A 11 12.51 2.43 18.84
CA PRO A 11 13.75 3.19 18.75
C PRO A 11 14.93 2.35 19.26
N PRO A 12 16.14 2.49 18.69
CA PRO A 12 16.48 3.46 17.64
C PRO A 12 16.13 3.02 16.20
N GLU A 13 15.75 1.75 15.98
CA GLU A 13 15.46 1.24 14.64
C GLU A 13 14.32 2.00 13.95
N ALA A 14 13.23 2.26 14.67
CA ALA A 14 12.10 2.97 14.11
C ALA A 14 12.49 4.39 13.68
N ARG A 15 13.34 5.04 14.45
CA ARG A 15 13.85 6.37 14.11
C ARG A 15 14.71 6.32 12.85
N LEU A 16 15.60 5.35 12.77
CA LEU A 16 16.45 5.19 11.60
C LEU A 16 15.62 4.92 10.34
N LYS A 17 14.62 4.06 10.45
CA LYS A 17 13.71 3.78 9.33
C LYS A 17 12.99 5.05 8.87
N ALA A 18 12.47 5.83 9.82
CA ALA A 18 11.78 7.08 9.49
C ALA A 18 12.68 8.07 8.79
N GLU A 19 13.93 8.19 9.22
CA GLU A 19 14.91 9.06 8.59
C GLU A 19 15.24 8.62 7.15
N VAL A 20 15.44 7.34 6.94
CA VAL A 20 15.74 6.79 5.62
C VAL A 20 14.55 6.99 4.67
N VAL A 21 13.35 6.64 5.13
CA VAL A 21 12.13 6.81 4.33
C VAL A 21 11.92 8.29 4.00
N GLY A 22 12.10 9.17 4.97
CA GLY A 22 11.95 10.61 4.77
C GLY A 22 12.91 11.16 3.72
N LYS A 23 14.15 10.73 3.75
CA LYS A 23 15.15 11.15 2.77
C LYS A 23 14.81 10.65 1.36
N LEU A 24 14.37 9.41 1.25
CA LEU A 24 13.97 8.85 -0.04
C LEU A 24 12.74 9.56 -0.59
N GLN A 25 11.75 9.83 0.25
CA GLN A 25 10.56 10.57 -0.16
C GLN A 25 10.91 11.97 -0.65
N HIS A 26 11.80 12.66 0.04
CA HIS A 26 12.26 13.97 -0.36
C HIS A 26 12.98 13.93 -1.71
N LEU A 27 13.83 12.93 -1.90
CA LEU A 27 14.52 12.73 -3.17
C LEU A 27 13.54 12.50 -4.31
N PHE A 28 12.53 11.65 -4.11
CA PHE A 28 11.52 11.40 -5.13
C PHE A 28 10.72 12.65 -5.47
N ARG A 29 10.36 13.44 -4.47
CA ARG A 29 9.63 14.70 -4.71
C ARG A 29 10.45 15.67 -5.54
N ARG A 30 11.75 15.74 -5.30
CA ARG A 30 12.64 16.60 -6.11
C ARG A 30 12.66 16.21 -7.58
N HIS A 31 12.37 14.95 -7.88
CA HIS A 31 12.30 14.45 -9.25
C HIS A 31 10.87 14.38 -9.79
N GLY A 32 9.94 15.03 -9.13
CA GLY A 32 8.56 15.15 -9.62
C GLY A 32 7.66 13.98 -9.23
N TYR A 33 8.05 13.14 -8.27
CA TYR A 33 7.22 12.04 -7.79
C TYR A 33 6.35 12.53 -6.65
N GLU A 34 5.03 12.57 -6.88
CA GLU A 34 4.07 13.01 -5.88
C GLU A 34 3.66 11.86 -4.96
N PRO A 35 3.52 12.11 -3.66
CA PRO A 35 3.11 11.07 -2.73
C PRO A 35 1.65 10.69 -2.92
N VAL A 36 1.36 9.39 -2.81
CA VAL A 36 0.00 8.86 -2.79
C VAL A 36 -0.13 7.91 -1.60
N GLU A 37 -1.36 7.77 -1.13
CA GLU A 37 -1.71 6.79 -0.12
C GLU A 37 -2.75 5.84 -0.71
N LEU A 38 -2.66 4.59 -0.33
CA LEU A 38 -3.56 3.55 -0.81
C LEU A 38 -4.35 2.96 0.35
N PRO A 39 -5.61 2.55 0.11
CA PRO A 39 -6.35 1.82 1.14
C PRO A 39 -5.64 0.52 1.50
N ALA A 40 -5.69 0.16 2.78
CA ALA A 40 -5.14 -1.11 3.23
C ALA A 40 -6.04 -2.30 2.85
N LEU A 41 -7.32 -2.03 2.65
CA LEU A 41 -8.31 -3.04 2.29
C LEU A 41 -8.79 -2.84 0.87
N GLU A 42 -9.07 -3.94 0.19
CA GLU A 42 -9.65 -3.94 -1.14
C GLU A 42 -10.80 -4.93 -1.20
N LEU A 43 -11.65 -4.83 -2.22
CA LEU A 43 -12.68 -5.84 -2.45
C LEU A 43 -12.00 -7.14 -2.84
N TYR A 44 -12.46 -8.27 -2.25
CA TYR A 44 -11.92 -9.56 -2.58
C TYR A 44 -12.28 -9.92 -4.02
N ASP A 45 -11.27 -10.26 -4.80
CA ASP A 45 -11.42 -10.72 -6.18
C ASP A 45 -10.94 -12.16 -6.28
N PRO A 46 -11.85 -13.13 -6.39
CA PRO A 46 -11.46 -14.54 -6.47
C PRO A 46 -10.69 -14.89 -7.74
N ASP A 47 -10.78 -14.05 -8.77
CA ASP A 47 -10.08 -14.27 -10.03
C ASP A 47 -8.66 -13.67 -10.06
N HIS A 48 -8.30 -12.96 -8.99
CA HIS A 48 -6.96 -12.40 -8.90
C HIS A 48 -5.92 -13.52 -8.75
N PRO A 49 -4.74 -13.41 -9.42
CA PRO A 49 -3.70 -14.45 -9.32
C PRO A 49 -3.26 -14.78 -7.90
N LEU A 50 -3.36 -13.82 -6.98
CA LEU A 50 -2.96 -13.99 -5.58
C LEU A 50 -4.14 -14.25 -4.64
N ALA A 51 -5.33 -14.55 -5.19
CA ALA A 51 -6.53 -14.72 -4.38
C ALA A 51 -6.39 -15.81 -3.30
N GLU A 52 -5.72 -16.91 -3.62
CA GLU A 52 -5.52 -18.00 -2.67
C GLU A 52 -4.66 -17.62 -1.45
N ARG A 53 -3.83 -16.60 -1.61
CA ARG A 53 -2.94 -16.11 -0.57
C ARG A 53 -3.49 -14.90 0.19
N ALA A 54 -4.65 -14.41 -0.22
CA ALA A 54 -5.21 -13.20 0.37
C ALA A 54 -5.74 -13.44 1.78
N PHE A 55 -5.46 -12.50 2.68
CA PHE A 55 -6.11 -12.45 3.97
C PHE A 55 -7.48 -11.80 3.79
N LYS A 56 -8.52 -12.54 4.11
CA LYS A 56 -9.91 -12.11 3.90
C LYS A 56 -10.54 -11.64 5.19
N LEU A 57 -11.41 -10.65 5.07
CA LEU A 57 -12.22 -10.13 6.15
C LEU A 57 -13.66 -10.00 5.65
N VAL A 58 -14.60 -10.12 6.56
CA VAL A 58 -16.00 -9.85 6.25
C VAL A 58 -16.41 -8.62 7.04
N ASP A 59 -16.88 -7.59 6.36
CA ASP A 59 -17.31 -6.38 7.04
C ASP A 59 -18.70 -6.55 7.62
N LYS A 60 -19.17 -5.53 8.33
CA LYS A 60 -20.50 -5.57 8.97
C LYS A 60 -21.65 -5.62 7.99
N THR A 61 -21.43 -5.31 6.71
CA THR A 61 -22.44 -5.38 5.66
C THR A 61 -22.45 -6.72 4.93
N GLY A 62 -21.55 -7.64 5.30
CA GLY A 62 -21.40 -8.93 4.64
C GLY A 62 -20.49 -8.92 3.44
N GLU A 63 -19.91 -7.79 3.10
CA GLU A 63 -18.97 -7.67 1.98
C GLU A 63 -17.65 -8.38 2.34
N VAL A 64 -17.12 -9.16 1.40
CA VAL A 64 -15.84 -9.83 1.58
C VAL A 64 -14.72 -8.91 1.12
N LEU A 65 -13.84 -8.59 2.04
CA LEU A 65 -12.69 -7.73 1.81
C LEU A 65 -11.41 -8.52 1.94
N ALA A 66 -10.33 -7.98 1.39
CA ALA A 66 -9.00 -8.55 1.54
C ALA A 66 -8.01 -7.47 1.94
N LEU A 67 -6.97 -7.86 2.69
CA LEU A 67 -5.82 -6.99 2.82
C LEU A 67 -5.15 -6.92 1.46
N ARG A 68 -4.68 -5.74 1.07
CA ARG A 68 -4.08 -5.58 -0.24
C ARG A 68 -2.92 -6.56 -0.43
N SER A 69 -2.93 -7.24 -1.57
CA SER A 69 -1.90 -8.23 -1.90
C SER A 69 -0.66 -7.57 -2.50
N GLU A 70 -0.88 -6.54 -3.31
CA GLU A 70 0.18 -5.70 -3.83
C GLU A 70 -0.40 -4.33 -4.17
N PHE A 71 0.42 -3.29 -4.10
CA PHE A 71 -0.08 -1.95 -4.30
C PHE A 71 -0.01 -1.46 -5.75
N THR A 72 0.86 -2.03 -6.58
CA THR A 72 1.04 -1.55 -7.95
C THR A 72 -0.22 -1.72 -8.79
N THR A 73 -0.83 -2.90 -8.74
CA THR A 73 -2.07 -3.17 -9.49
C THR A 73 -3.22 -2.32 -8.98
N LEU A 74 -3.36 -2.22 -7.65
CA LEU A 74 -4.39 -1.40 -7.04
C LEU A 74 -4.21 0.07 -7.41
N LEU A 75 -2.98 0.55 -7.33
CA LEU A 75 -2.64 1.93 -7.72
C LEU A 75 -3.02 2.19 -9.17
N ALA A 76 -2.67 1.29 -10.08
CA ALA A 76 -3.00 1.44 -11.49
C ALA A 76 -4.51 1.53 -11.74
N LYS A 77 -5.30 0.69 -11.06
CA LYS A 77 -6.76 0.71 -11.17
C LYS A 77 -7.35 2.01 -10.66
N LEU A 78 -6.90 2.47 -9.49
CA LEU A 78 -7.40 3.69 -8.89
C LEU A 78 -7.06 4.91 -9.72
N LEU A 79 -5.83 4.97 -10.22
CA LEU A 79 -5.37 6.12 -10.99
C LEU A 79 -6.07 6.21 -12.34
N ARG A 80 -6.39 5.09 -12.98
CA ARG A 80 -7.18 5.10 -14.21
C ARG A 80 -8.54 5.76 -14.03
N ALA A 81 -9.15 5.55 -12.87
CA ALA A 81 -10.48 6.09 -12.59
C ALA A 81 -10.45 7.59 -12.26
N HIS A 82 -9.33 8.09 -11.73
CA HIS A 82 -9.25 9.44 -11.19
C HIS A 82 -8.37 10.40 -11.96
N LEU A 83 -7.48 9.90 -12.82
CA LEU A 83 -6.54 10.74 -13.53
C LEU A 83 -6.78 10.67 -15.03
N GLY A 84 -6.58 11.81 -15.67
CA GLY A 84 -6.67 11.90 -17.13
C GLY A 84 -5.42 11.30 -17.79
N GLU A 85 -5.36 11.47 -19.10
CA GLU A 85 -4.22 11.05 -19.90
C GLU A 85 -2.99 11.88 -19.56
N GLY A 86 -1.83 11.32 -19.85
CA GLY A 86 -0.55 11.96 -19.64
C GLY A 86 0.39 11.11 -18.79
N ALA A 87 1.60 11.58 -18.63
CA ALA A 87 2.59 10.94 -17.78
C ALA A 87 2.44 11.42 -16.35
N HIS A 88 2.37 10.49 -15.42
CA HIS A 88 2.27 10.77 -14.00
C HIS A 88 3.35 10.01 -13.26
N ARG A 89 3.89 10.63 -12.20
CA ARG A 89 4.90 10.03 -11.35
C ARG A 89 4.43 10.06 -9.92
N PHE A 90 4.38 8.89 -9.30
CA PHE A 90 3.91 8.75 -7.94
C PHE A 90 4.91 8.01 -7.09
N GLN A 91 4.90 8.31 -5.80
CA GLN A 91 5.65 7.57 -4.80
C GLN A 91 4.70 7.07 -3.72
N TYR A 92 5.04 5.94 -3.16
CA TYR A 92 4.30 5.35 -2.06
C TYR A 92 5.28 4.76 -1.05
N ALA A 93 5.01 4.99 0.22
CA ALA A 93 5.75 4.37 1.31
C ALA A 93 4.76 3.87 2.35
N GLY A 94 4.86 2.61 2.68
CA GLY A 94 3.96 2.01 3.64
C GLY A 94 4.25 0.52 3.82
N PRO A 95 3.54 -0.13 4.72
CA PRO A 95 3.70 -1.56 4.95
C PRO A 95 3.19 -2.37 3.77
N LEU A 96 3.81 -3.50 3.57
CA LEU A 96 3.37 -4.50 2.60
C LEU A 96 2.51 -5.55 3.28
#